data_7934c44a9112731e1a2fa63f6804695e
#
_entry.id   7934c44a9112731e1a2fa63f6804695e
#
_cell.length_a   1.000
_cell.length_b   1.000
_cell.length_c   1.000
_cell.angle_alpha   90.00
_cell.angle_beta   90.00
_cell.angle_gamma   90.00
#
_symmetry.space_group_name_H-M   'P 1'
#
loop_
_entity.id
_entity.type
_entity.pdbx_description
1 polymer ?
#
loop_
_entity_poly.entity_id
_entity_poly.type
_entity_poly.pdbx_seq_one_letter_code
_entity_poly.pdbx_strand_id
1 'polypeptide(L)'
;MQEYELKYGCNPNQKPARIYMADGKDLPIKVLCGRAGYINFLDAFNGWQLVKELKKATGLPAATSFKHVSPAGAAVGLPLSDVEKKIYWVDDMDIEFTPLANAYIRARGADRMSSFGDFISLSDICDAATAKVIKREVSDGVIAPGYTEEALEILKQKKKGNYCVIEIDPAYEPAPIEHKDVFGITFEQGRNELHIGDDFFDNIVTENKELPEQAKIDLAISMITLKYTQSNSCLLYTSDAADEL
;
A
#
# COMPACT_ATOMS: atom_id res chain seq x y z
N MET A 1 -8.71 -11.62 -17.98
CA MET A 1 -9.84 -10.64 -18.12
C MET A 1 -9.30 -9.40 -18.81
N GLN A 2 -9.77 -9.09 -20.02
CA GLN A 2 -9.22 -8.01 -20.86
C GLN A 2 -9.61 -6.61 -20.39
N GLU A 3 -10.76 -6.47 -19.75
CA GLU A 3 -11.21 -5.19 -19.17
C GLU A 3 -12.08 -5.43 -17.95
N TYR A 4 -12.20 -4.41 -17.11
CA TYR A 4 -13.10 -4.39 -15.96
C TYR A 4 -13.94 -3.12 -15.99
N GLU A 5 -15.26 -3.30 -16.13
CA GLU A 5 -16.23 -2.20 -16.17
C GLU A 5 -16.41 -1.60 -14.78
N LEU A 6 -16.36 -0.28 -14.70
CA LEU A 6 -16.56 0.49 -13.47
C LEU A 6 -17.96 1.10 -13.46
N LYS A 7 -18.52 1.29 -12.27
CA LYS A 7 -19.82 1.95 -12.11
C LYS A 7 -19.81 3.39 -12.64
N TYR A 8 -18.70 4.09 -12.48
CA TYR A 8 -18.40 5.44 -12.95
C TYR A 8 -16.90 5.73 -12.76
N GLY A 9 -16.41 6.84 -13.33
CA GLY A 9 -15.03 7.30 -13.17
C GLY A 9 -14.76 7.94 -11.81
N CYS A 10 -14.05 9.08 -11.77
CA CYS A 10 -13.80 9.81 -10.53
C CYS A 10 -15.10 10.32 -9.87
N ASN A 11 -16.06 10.72 -10.70
CA ASN A 11 -17.37 11.24 -10.24
C ASN A 11 -18.53 10.43 -10.85
N PRO A 12 -19.70 10.38 -10.17
CA PRO A 12 -20.84 9.57 -10.59
C PRO A 12 -21.39 9.86 -12.01
N ASN A 13 -21.18 11.06 -12.52
CA ASN A 13 -21.58 11.47 -13.87
C ASN A 13 -20.58 11.08 -14.97
N GLN A 14 -19.38 10.63 -14.61
CA GLN A 14 -18.34 10.23 -15.56
C GLN A 14 -18.55 8.78 -16.02
N LYS A 15 -19.35 8.60 -17.06
CA LYS A 15 -19.69 7.32 -17.69
C LYS A 15 -19.57 7.41 -19.21
N PRO A 16 -19.15 6.30 -19.89
CA PRO A 16 -18.72 5.02 -19.33
C PRO A 16 -17.39 5.10 -18.61
N ALA A 17 -17.08 4.08 -17.77
CA ALA A 17 -15.79 3.97 -17.09
C ALA A 17 -15.33 2.50 -17.04
N ARG A 18 -14.06 2.25 -17.31
CA ARG A 18 -13.43 0.93 -17.28
C ARG A 18 -11.94 1.02 -17.05
N ILE A 19 -11.32 -0.08 -16.66
CA ILE A 19 -9.88 -0.27 -16.71
C ILE A 19 -9.55 -1.39 -17.70
N TYR A 20 -8.46 -1.26 -18.42
CA TYR A 20 -7.99 -2.23 -19.41
C TYR A 20 -6.48 -2.00 -19.68
N MET A 21 -5.83 -3.00 -20.27
CA MET A 21 -4.45 -2.89 -20.71
C MET A 21 -4.40 -2.26 -22.09
N ALA A 22 -3.62 -1.18 -22.26
CA ALA A 22 -3.49 -0.48 -23.54
C ALA A 22 -2.92 -1.36 -24.67
N ASP A 23 -2.13 -2.38 -24.34
CA ASP A 23 -1.58 -3.36 -25.26
C ASP A 23 -2.54 -4.53 -25.59
N GLY A 24 -3.76 -4.49 -25.08
CA GLY A 24 -4.81 -5.49 -25.32
C GLY A 24 -4.64 -6.80 -24.55
N LYS A 25 -3.65 -6.91 -23.66
CA LYS A 25 -3.48 -8.09 -22.80
C LYS A 25 -4.53 -8.16 -21.70
N ASP A 26 -4.55 -9.28 -21.01
CA ASP A 26 -5.36 -9.44 -19.82
C ASP A 26 -4.83 -8.55 -18.68
N LEU A 27 -5.75 -8.05 -17.86
CA LEU A 27 -5.42 -7.33 -16.64
C LEU A 27 -4.62 -8.25 -15.69
N PRO A 28 -3.53 -7.77 -15.07
CA PRO A 28 -2.72 -8.55 -14.14
C PRO A 28 -3.37 -8.70 -12.76
N ILE A 29 -4.69 -8.65 -12.70
CA ILE A 29 -5.47 -8.73 -11.45
C ILE A 29 -6.67 -9.64 -11.58
N LYS A 30 -7.16 -10.12 -10.41
CA LYS A 30 -8.46 -10.74 -10.24
C LYS A 30 -9.21 -10.08 -9.08
N VAL A 31 -10.43 -9.67 -9.28
CA VAL A 31 -11.32 -9.21 -8.19
C VAL A 31 -12.01 -10.43 -7.59
N LEU A 32 -11.60 -10.81 -6.40
CA LEU A 32 -12.09 -12.03 -5.72
C LEU A 32 -13.39 -11.79 -4.95
N CYS A 33 -13.64 -10.55 -4.55
CA CYS A 33 -14.85 -10.14 -3.82
C CYS A 33 -15.10 -8.65 -4.01
N GLY A 34 -16.38 -8.24 -3.93
CA GLY A 34 -16.79 -6.85 -3.99
C GLY A 34 -16.60 -6.18 -5.35
N ARG A 35 -16.63 -4.86 -5.35
CA ARG A 35 -16.42 -4.03 -6.55
C ARG A 35 -15.55 -2.83 -6.20
N ALA A 36 -14.44 -2.66 -6.91
CA ALA A 36 -13.61 -1.46 -6.80
C ALA A 36 -14.18 -0.33 -7.68
N GLY A 37 -14.11 0.90 -7.19
CA GLY A 37 -14.32 2.09 -7.98
C GLY A 37 -13.03 2.58 -8.65
N TYR A 38 -13.13 3.64 -9.44
CA TYR A 38 -12.00 4.23 -10.18
C TYR A 38 -10.87 4.63 -9.23
N ILE A 39 -11.17 5.39 -8.18
CA ILE A 39 -10.17 5.83 -7.19
C ILE A 39 -9.60 4.64 -6.41
N ASN A 40 -10.43 3.63 -6.07
CA ASN A 40 -9.94 2.44 -5.38
C ASN A 40 -8.87 1.70 -6.18
N PHE A 41 -9.00 1.61 -7.52
CA PHE A 41 -7.96 1.01 -8.36
C PHE A 41 -6.70 1.86 -8.43
N LEU A 42 -6.82 3.19 -8.46
CA LEU A 42 -5.64 4.07 -8.37
C LEU A 42 -4.89 3.88 -7.04
N ASP A 43 -5.63 3.82 -5.92
CA ASP A 43 -5.07 3.54 -4.60
C ASP A 43 -4.39 2.15 -4.57
N ALA A 44 -5.09 1.12 -5.08
CA ALA A 44 -4.59 -0.25 -5.13
C ALA A 44 -3.28 -0.38 -5.91
N PHE A 45 -3.21 0.18 -7.12
CA PHE A 45 -2.04 0.03 -7.97
C PHE A 45 -0.85 0.87 -7.51
N ASN A 46 -1.07 2.07 -7.00
CA ASN A 46 0.01 2.87 -6.40
C ASN A 46 0.51 2.23 -5.11
N GLY A 47 -0.40 1.78 -4.25
CA GLY A 47 -0.04 1.09 -3.02
C GLY A 47 0.70 -0.23 -3.26
N TRP A 48 0.30 -1.00 -4.29
CA TRP A 48 1.01 -2.22 -4.67
C TRP A 48 2.46 -1.96 -5.09
N GLN A 49 2.69 -0.95 -5.92
CA GLN A 49 4.04 -0.57 -6.32
C GLN A 49 4.89 -0.19 -5.11
N LEU A 50 4.34 0.62 -4.19
CA LEU A 50 5.01 1.03 -2.98
C LEU A 50 5.43 -0.17 -2.11
N VAL A 51 4.52 -1.09 -1.79
CA VAL A 51 4.85 -2.23 -0.92
C VAL A 51 5.80 -3.23 -1.59
N LYS A 52 5.70 -3.40 -2.92
CA LYS A 52 6.65 -4.22 -3.70
C LYS A 52 8.07 -3.65 -3.59
N GLU A 53 8.21 -2.34 -3.72
CA GLU A 53 9.49 -1.64 -3.60
C GLU A 53 10.04 -1.67 -2.16
N LEU A 54 9.20 -1.44 -1.14
CA LEU A 54 9.60 -1.55 0.26
C LEU A 54 10.12 -2.95 0.60
N LYS A 55 9.40 -4.00 0.17
CA LYS A 55 9.85 -5.37 0.39
C LYS A 55 11.18 -5.64 -0.30
N LYS A 56 11.36 -5.14 -1.53
CA LYS A 56 12.63 -5.30 -2.26
C LYS A 56 13.78 -4.58 -1.56
N ALA A 57 13.55 -3.39 -1.03
CA ALA A 57 14.56 -2.56 -0.36
C ALA A 57 14.96 -3.09 1.02
N THR A 58 14.01 -3.64 1.78
CA THR A 58 14.24 -4.01 3.20
C THR A 58 14.29 -5.51 3.46
N GLY A 59 13.85 -6.33 2.50
CA GLY A 59 13.68 -7.78 2.69
C GLY A 59 12.53 -8.17 3.62
N LEU A 60 11.78 -7.20 4.16
CA LEU A 60 10.72 -7.39 5.14
C LEU A 60 9.33 -7.33 4.46
N PRO A 61 8.32 -8.08 4.98
CA PRO A 61 6.93 -7.86 4.58
C PRO A 61 6.52 -6.41 4.79
N ALA A 62 5.79 -5.84 3.85
CA ALA A 62 5.41 -4.44 3.86
C ALA A 62 3.90 -4.26 3.64
N ALA A 63 3.35 -3.19 4.20
CA ALA A 63 1.97 -2.79 4.01
C ALA A 63 1.86 -1.28 3.89
N THR A 64 0.80 -0.83 3.21
CA THR A 64 0.45 0.59 3.14
C THR A 64 -1.05 0.79 3.24
N SER A 65 -1.44 1.93 3.80
CA SER A 65 -2.78 2.48 3.82
C SER A 65 -2.83 3.62 2.82
N PHE A 66 -3.62 3.50 1.76
CA PHE A 66 -3.76 4.51 0.71
C PHE A 66 -5.11 5.20 0.80
N LYS A 67 -5.12 6.51 0.58
CA LYS A 67 -6.32 7.32 0.55
C LYS A 67 -6.16 8.46 -0.46
N HIS A 68 -7.15 8.59 -1.37
CA HIS A 68 -7.14 9.65 -2.38
C HIS A 68 -5.85 9.72 -3.20
N VAL A 69 -5.37 8.55 -3.64
CA VAL A 69 -4.16 8.38 -4.47
C VAL A 69 -2.87 8.84 -3.77
N SER A 70 -2.85 8.80 -2.44
CA SER A 70 -1.67 9.10 -1.62
C SER A 70 -1.56 8.14 -0.44
N PRO A 71 -0.34 7.76 -0.02
CA PRO A 71 -0.16 6.95 1.18
C PRO A 71 -0.50 7.79 2.42
N ALA A 72 -1.44 7.29 3.23
CA ALA A 72 -1.70 7.80 4.58
C ALA A 72 -0.67 7.24 5.58
N GLY A 73 -0.09 6.09 5.25
CA GLY A 73 0.99 5.47 5.99
C GLY A 73 1.54 4.25 5.29
N ALA A 74 2.81 3.95 5.53
CA ALA A 74 3.50 2.76 5.03
C ALA A 74 4.47 2.23 6.09
N ALA A 75 4.64 0.91 6.17
CA ALA A 75 5.52 0.30 7.15
C ALA A 75 5.96 -1.12 6.75
N VAL A 76 6.97 -1.61 7.44
CA VAL A 76 7.47 -2.98 7.32
C VAL A 76 7.21 -3.80 8.57
N GLY A 77 7.30 -5.12 8.44
CA GLY A 77 6.87 -6.11 9.41
C GLY A 77 7.83 -6.36 10.57
N LEU A 78 8.21 -5.34 11.31
CA LEU A 78 8.95 -5.48 12.56
C LEU A 78 8.01 -5.84 13.73
N PRO A 79 8.47 -6.58 14.75
CA PRO A 79 7.66 -6.90 15.93
C PRO A 79 7.13 -5.66 16.63
N LEU A 80 5.90 -5.70 17.13
CA LEU A 80 5.31 -4.63 17.93
C LEU A 80 5.67 -4.80 19.40
N SER A 81 6.12 -3.71 20.02
CA SER A 81 6.21 -3.61 21.48
C SER A 81 4.82 -3.54 22.13
N ASP A 82 4.73 -3.79 23.43
CA ASP A 82 3.44 -3.68 24.16
C ASP A 82 2.92 -2.23 24.19
N VAL A 83 3.81 -1.24 24.10
CA VAL A 83 3.44 0.17 23.99
C VAL A 83 2.82 0.43 22.63
N GLU A 84 3.45 -0.02 21.56
CA GLU A 84 2.93 0.14 20.19
C GLU A 84 1.58 -0.57 20.01
N LYS A 85 1.40 -1.77 20.59
CA LYS A 85 0.10 -2.44 20.55
C LYS A 85 -1.03 -1.58 21.14
N LYS A 86 -0.75 -0.87 22.25
CA LYS A 86 -1.70 0.05 22.88
C LYS A 86 -1.94 1.30 22.02
N ILE A 87 -0.87 1.92 21.49
CA ILE A 87 -0.95 3.10 20.63
C ILE A 87 -1.77 2.79 19.38
N TYR A 88 -1.56 1.62 18.78
CA TYR A 88 -2.27 1.17 17.58
C TYR A 88 -3.62 0.49 17.87
N TRP A 89 -4.03 0.40 19.16
CA TRP A 89 -5.32 -0.14 19.59
C TRP A 89 -5.54 -1.59 19.15
N VAL A 90 -4.52 -2.41 19.33
CA VAL A 90 -4.55 -3.85 19.02
C VAL A 90 -4.16 -4.71 20.23
N ASP A 91 -3.96 -4.11 21.40
CA ASP A 91 -3.59 -4.79 22.65
C ASP A 91 -4.71 -5.69 23.22
N ASP A 92 -5.95 -5.48 22.77
CA ASP A 92 -7.11 -6.29 23.11
C ASP A 92 -7.33 -7.48 22.13
N MET A 93 -6.51 -7.63 21.11
CA MET A 93 -6.59 -8.74 20.17
C MET A 93 -5.81 -9.94 20.69
N ASP A 94 -6.52 -11.01 21.04
CA ASP A 94 -5.92 -12.29 21.47
C ASP A 94 -5.49 -13.13 20.25
N ILE A 95 -4.52 -12.61 19.50
CA ILE A 95 -3.92 -13.28 18.35
C ILE A 95 -2.40 -13.01 18.28
N GLU A 96 -1.66 -13.97 17.75
CA GLU A 96 -0.27 -13.75 17.40
C GLU A 96 -0.19 -12.97 16.08
N PHE A 97 0.44 -11.80 16.11
CA PHE A 97 0.61 -10.97 14.90
C PHE A 97 1.79 -11.49 14.07
N THR A 98 1.49 -11.80 12.82
CA THR A 98 2.53 -12.10 11.81
C THR A 98 3.30 -10.84 11.41
N PRO A 99 4.49 -10.96 10.80
CA PRO A 99 5.18 -9.77 10.28
C PRO A 99 4.32 -8.92 9.34
N LEU A 100 3.49 -9.53 8.49
CA LEU A 100 2.60 -8.80 7.60
C LEU A 100 1.50 -8.05 8.36
N ALA A 101 0.93 -8.68 9.40
CA ALA A 101 -0.02 -8.02 10.30
C ALA A 101 0.61 -6.81 11.01
N ASN A 102 1.84 -6.96 11.52
CA ASN A 102 2.60 -5.86 12.14
C ASN A 102 2.84 -4.71 11.16
N ALA A 103 3.20 -5.00 9.90
CA ALA A 103 3.36 -3.98 8.87
C ALA A 103 2.06 -3.19 8.66
N TYR A 104 0.92 -3.87 8.53
CA TYR A 104 -0.35 -3.19 8.34
C TYR A 104 -0.79 -2.39 9.58
N ILE A 105 -0.61 -2.93 10.77
CA ILE A 105 -0.93 -2.23 12.03
C ILE A 105 -0.17 -0.90 12.10
N ARG A 106 1.15 -0.90 11.82
CA ARG A 106 1.97 0.33 11.79
C ARG A 106 1.55 1.28 10.67
N ALA A 107 1.38 0.77 9.45
CA ALA A 107 1.02 1.59 8.30
C ALA A 107 -0.30 2.35 8.53
N ARG A 108 -1.31 1.65 9.06
CA ARG A 108 -2.58 2.26 9.41
C ARG A 108 -2.47 3.15 10.65
N GLY A 109 -1.67 2.73 11.62
CA GLY A 109 -1.47 3.42 12.89
C GLY A 109 -0.75 4.75 12.76
N ALA A 110 0.04 4.94 11.70
CA ALA A 110 0.78 6.18 11.43
C ALA A 110 -0.15 7.40 11.38
N ASP A 111 -1.31 7.26 10.72
CA ASP A 111 -2.39 8.26 10.74
C ASP A 111 -3.75 7.55 10.63
N ARG A 112 -4.33 7.23 11.77
CA ARG A 112 -5.62 6.52 11.82
C ARG A 112 -6.79 7.33 11.28
N MET A 113 -6.73 8.67 11.35
CA MET A 113 -7.79 9.53 10.84
C MET A 113 -7.77 9.56 9.32
N SER A 114 -6.62 9.79 8.72
CA SER A 114 -6.45 9.79 7.26
C SER A 114 -6.66 8.40 6.66
N SER A 115 -6.37 7.34 7.43
CA SER A 115 -6.58 5.93 7.01
C SER A 115 -8.04 5.46 7.11
N PHE A 116 -8.98 6.27 7.58
CA PHE A 116 -10.39 5.87 7.66
C PHE A 116 -10.98 5.70 6.26
N GLY A 117 -11.38 4.46 5.93
CA GLY A 117 -11.86 4.11 4.59
C GLY A 117 -10.75 4.02 3.55
N ASP A 118 -9.56 3.58 3.95
CA ASP A 118 -8.39 3.37 3.11
C ASP A 118 -8.56 2.21 2.11
N PHE A 119 -7.64 2.16 1.16
CA PHE A 119 -7.35 0.97 0.36
C PHE A 119 -5.99 0.41 0.80
N ILE A 120 -5.97 -0.86 1.17
CA ILE A 120 -4.82 -1.53 1.77
C ILE A 120 -4.02 -2.23 0.68
N SER A 121 -2.69 -2.11 0.72
CA SER A 121 -1.82 -2.93 -0.12
C SER A 121 -0.84 -3.72 0.73
N LEU A 122 -0.65 -4.99 0.39
CA LEU A 122 0.17 -5.95 1.12
C LEU A 122 1.21 -6.55 0.16
N SER A 123 2.46 -6.61 0.57
CA SER A 123 3.56 -7.14 -0.26
C SER A 123 3.58 -8.66 -0.37
N ASP A 124 2.88 -9.34 0.52
CA ASP A 124 2.88 -10.79 0.68
C ASP A 124 1.46 -11.36 0.68
N ILE A 125 1.38 -12.70 0.62
CA ILE A 125 0.12 -13.42 0.75
C ILE A 125 -0.55 -13.03 2.07
N CYS A 126 -1.76 -12.50 2.00
CA CYS A 126 -2.53 -12.12 3.18
C CYS A 126 -2.88 -13.35 4.00
N ASP A 127 -2.39 -13.42 5.22
CA ASP A 127 -2.67 -14.47 6.19
C ASP A 127 -3.89 -14.15 7.07
N ALA A 128 -4.32 -15.14 7.86
CA ALA A 128 -5.47 -15.02 8.73
C ALA A 128 -5.31 -13.94 9.83
N ALA A 129 -4.11 -13.76 10.38
CA ALA A 129 -3.85 -12.74 11.40
C ALA A 129 -4.01 -11.34 10.80
N THR A 130 -3.41 -11.10 9.63
CA THR A 130 -3.57 -9.85 8.87
C THR A 130 -5.04 -9.60 8.52
N ALA A 131 -5.75 -10.62 8.04
CA ALA A 131 -7.18 -10.49 7.72
C ALA A 131 -8.05 -10.16 8.94
N LYS A 132 -7.73 -10.69 10.13
CA LYS A 132 -8.42 -10.36 11.38
C LYS A 132 -8.23 -8.90 11.77
N VAL A 133 -7.02 -8.35 11.61
CA VAL A 133 -6.76 -6.91 11.80
C VAL A 133 -7.57 -6.08 10.80
N ILE A 134 -7.50 -6.43 9.51
CA ILE A 134 -8.27 -5.75 8.46
C ILE A 134 -9.77 -5.80 8.72
N LYS A 135 -10.29 -6.92 9.21
CA LYS A 135 -11.72 -7.08 9.52
C LYS A 135 -12.20 -6.07 10.55
N ARG A 136 -11.37 -5.74 11.54
CA ARG A 136 -11.67 -4.78 12.60
C ARG A 136 -11.75 -3.35 12.10
N GLU A 137 -10.92 -2.99 11.11
CA GLU A 137 -10.75 -1.62 10.64
C GLU A 137 -11.79 -1.23 9.57
N VAL A 138 -12.08 0.07 9.46
CA VAL A 138 -12.91 0.60 8.37
C VAL A 138 -12.00 0.86 7.17
N SER A 139 -12.12 0.04 6.14
CA SER A 139 -11.36 0.13 4.88
C SER A 139 -12.28 -0.12 3.68
N ASP A 140 -11.86 0.29 2.49
CA ASP A 140 -12.63 0.10 1.25
C ASP A 140 -12.28 -1.19 0.53
N GLY A 141 -11.02 -1.60 0.61
CA GLY A 141 -10.56 -2.84 -0.01
C GLY A 141 -9.11 -3.15 0.32
N VAL A 142 -8.64 -4.26 -0.24
CA VAL A 142 -7.27 -4.76 -0.09
C VAL A 142 -6.78 -5.37 -1.39
N ILE A 143 -5.50 -5.13 -1.72
CA ILE A 143 -4.76 -5.78 -2.80
C ILE A 143 -3.57 -6.53 -2.23
N ALA A 144 -3.35 -7.76 -2.69
CA ALA A 144 -2.24 -8.62 -2.30
C ALA A 144 -1.89 -9.59 -3.44
N PRO A 145 -0.68 -10.20 -3.43
CA PRO A 145 -0.31 -11.22 -4.42
C PRO A 145 -1.07 -12.55 -4.24
N GLY A 146 -1.82 -12.70 -3.16
CA GLY A 146 -2.65 -13.84 -2.85
C GLY A 146 -3.23 -13.75 -1.45
N TYR A 147 -4.05 -14.75 -1.11
CA TYR A 147 -4.73 -14.85 0.18
C TYR A 147 -4.74 -16.31 0.63
N THR A 148 -4.50 -16.57 1.92
CA THR A 148 -4.83 -17.89 2.47
C THR A 148 -6.34 -18.11 2.43
N GLU A 149 -6.79 -19.35 2.41
CA GLU A 149 -8.21 -19.67 2.38
C GLU A 149 -8.95 -19.05 3.58
N GLU A 150 -8.38 -19.16 4.79
CA GLU A 150 -8.94 -18.56 6.00
C GLU A 150 -9.00 -17.04 5.91
N ALA A 151 -7.95 -16.38 5.40
CA ALA A 151 -7.94 -14.93 5.22
C ALA A 151 -9.02 -14.46 4.26
N LEU A 152 -9.18 -15.16 3.15
CA LEU A 152 -10.18 -14.82 2.14
C LEU A 152 -11.61 -14.96 2.69
N GLU A 153 -11.88 -16.01 3.46
CA GLU A 153 -13.19 -16.20 4.11
C GLU A 153 -13.48 -15.09 5.14
N ILE A 154 -12.48 -14.66 5.92
CA ILE A 154 -12.61 -13.55 6.86
C ILE A 154 -12.93 -12.24 6.13
N LEU A 155 -12.22 -11.94 5.04
CA LEU A 155 -12.39 -10.70 4.28
C LEU A 155 -13.72 -10.65 3.53
N LYS A 156 -14.18 -11.77 2.97
CA LYS A 156 -15.50 -11.87 2.29
C LYS A 156 -16.67 -11.54 3.21
N GLN A 157 -16.53 -11.72 4.53
CA GLN A 157 -17.58 -11.38 5.49
C GLN A 157 -17.73 -9.86 5.73
N LYS A 158 -16.70 -9.06 5.38
CA LYS A 158 -16.76 -7.59 5.54
C LYS A 158 -17.80 -6.98 4.61
N LYS A 159 -18.35 -5.81 5.03
CA LYS A 159 -19.34 -5.05 4.23
C LYS A 159 -20.47 -5.93 3.68
N LYS A 160 -20.90 -6.96 4.44
CA LYS A 160 -21.97 -7.89 4.03
C LYS A 160 -21.67 -8.57 2.67
N GLY A 161 -20.40 -8.96 2.45
CA GLY A 161 -19.95 -9.61 1.22
C GLY A 161 -19.56 -8.65 0.07
N ASN A 162 -19.50 -7.34 0.32
CA ASN A 162 -19.17 -6.35 -0.69
C ASN A 162 -17.79 -5.70 -0.47
N TYR A 163 -16.98 -6.24 0.42
CA TYR A 163 -15.62 -5.75 0.64
C TYR A 163 -14.74 -6.06 -0.59
N CYS A 164 -14.01 -5.07 -1.08
CA CYS A 164 -13.20 -5.25 -2.27
C CYS A 164 -11.92 -6.02 -1.94
N VAL A 165 -11.72 -7.19 -2.57
CA VAL A 165 -10.53 -8.02 -2.44
C VAL A 165 -9.95 -8.26 -3.82
N ILE A 166 -8.72 -7.79 -4.05
CA ILE A 166 -8.03 -7.87 -5.34
C ILE A 166 -6.77 -8.74 -5.18
N GLU A 167 -6.64 -9.76 -6.03
CA GLU A 167 -5.40 -10.50 -6.24
C GLU A 167 -4.65 -9.89 -7.42
N ILE A 168 -3.35 -9.65 -7.25
CA ILE A 168 -2.47 -9.14 -8.31
C ILE A 168 -1.38 -10.15 -8.63
N ASP A 169 -1.04 -10.26 -9.92
CA ASP A 169 0.12 -11.05 -10.35
C ASP A 169 1.42 -10.36 -9.90
N PRO A 170 2.18 -10.93 -8.95
CA PRO A 170 3.41 -10.32 -8.47
C PRO A 170 4.54 -10.28 -9.50
N ALA A 171 4.45 -11.09 -10.56
CA ALA A 171 5.43 -11.12 -11.65
C ALA A 171 5.18 -10.04 -12.71
N TYR A 172 4.01 -9.40 -12.68
CA TYR A 172 3.71 -8.35 -13.64
C TYR A 172 4.62 -7.12 -13.43
N GLU A 173 5.23 -6.67 -14.53
CA GLU A 173 5.97 -5.43 -14.61
C GLU A 173 5.33 -4.52 -15.68
N PRO A 174 4.98 -3.28 -15.34
CA PRO A 174 4.45 -2.34 -16.32
C PRO A 174 5.49 -1.90 -17.32
N ALA A 175 5.05 -1.34 -18.45
CA ALA A 175 5.93 -0.77 -19.46
C ALA A 175 6.84 0.32 -18.86
N PRO A 176 8.08 0.51 -19.42
CA PRO A 176 9.01 1.53 -18.90
C PRO A 176 8.54 2.96 -19.18
N ILE A 177 7.61 3.13 -20.09
CA ILE A 177 7.01 4.43 -20.46
C ILE A 177 5.56 4.46 -19.97
N GLU A 178 5.20 5.53 -19.30
CA GLU A 178 3.84 5.78 -18.84
C GLU A 178 3.22 7.00 -19.52
N HIS A 179 1.91 6.95 -19.69
CA HIS A 179 1.12 7.98 -20.35
C HIS A 179 0.02 8.52 -19.44
N LYS A 180 -0.26 9.81 -19.58
CA LYS A 180 -1.38 10.47 -18.94
C LYS A 180 -2.05 11.43 -19.91
N ASP A 181 -3.35 11.25 -20.11
CA ASP A 181 -4.14 12.10 -20.99
C ASP A 181 -4.83 13.21 -20.18
N VAL A 182 -4.60 14.46 -20.59
CA VAL A 182 -5.26 15.64 -20.01
C VAL A 182 -5.68 16.57 -21.15
N PHE A 183 -6.95 16.90 -21.21
CA PHE A 183 -7.51 17.79 -22.23
C PHE A 183 -7.24 17.34 -23.69
N GLY A 184 -7.17 16.01 -23.92
CA GLY A 184 -6.85 15.46 -25.24
C GLY A 184 -5.37 15.52 -25.61
N ILE A 185 -4.51 15.96 -24.69
CA ILE A 185 -3.05 15.96 -24.87
C ILE A 185 -2.48 14.82 -24.03
N THR A 186 -1.70 13.96 -24.67
CA THR A 186 -1.00 12.85 -24.01
C THR A 186 0.35 13.34 -23.50
N PHE A 187 0.55 13.19 -22.18
CA PHE A 187 1.85 13.32 -21.55
C PHE A 187 2.52 11.96 -21.51
N GLU A 188 3.78 11.92 -21.90
CA GLU A 188 4.61 10.71 -21.89
C GLU A 188 5.86 10.95 -21.06
N GLN A 189 6.20 9.99 -20.19
CA GLN A 189 7.43 10.02 -19.40
C GLN A 189 7.93 8.61 -19.11
N GLY A 190 9.23 8.49 -18.80
CA GLY A 190 9.77 7.28 -18.18
C GLY A 190 9.20 7.10 -16.79
N ARG A 191 9.00 5.84 -16.37
CA ARG A 191 8.64 5.52 -14.99
C ARG A 191 9.76 5.97 -14.05
N ASN A 192 9.39 6.31 -12.83
CA ASN A 192 10.37 6.58 -11.78
C ASN A 192 11.02 5.27 -11.33
N GLU A 193 12.15 4.93 -11.94
CA GLU A 193 12.93 3.72 -11.67
C GLU A 193 14.06 3.93 -10.66
N LEU A 194 14.09 5.08 -9.97
CA LEU A 194 15.05 5.31 -8.89
C LEU A 194 14.94 4.19 -7.86
N HIS A 195 16.01 3.41 -7.72
CA HIS A 195 16.08 2.32 -6.77
C HIS A 195 16.66 2.81 -5.44
N ILE A 196 15.95 2.54 -4.35
CA ILE A 196 16.39 2.84 -3.00
C ILE A 196 16.73 1.51 -2.34
N GLY A 197 18.02 1.17 -2.32
CA GLY A 197 18.58 -0.05 -1.75
C GLY A 197 19.73 0.27 -0.79
N ASP A 198 20.44 -0.73 -0.34
CA ASP A 198 21.52 -0.58 0.65
C ASP A 198 22.63 0.38 0.18
N ASP A 199 22.98 0.34 -1.10
CA ASP A 199 23.99 1.20 -1.74
C ASP A 199 23.60 2.68 -1.76
N PHE A 200 22.30 2.97 -1.63
CA PHE A 200 21.80 4.35 -1.60
C PHE A 200 22.32 5.13 -0.38
N PHE A 201 22.65 4.44 0.70
CA PHE A 201 23.11 5.02 1.97
C PHE A 201 24.63 4.97 2.17
N ASP A 202 25.41 4.58 1.16
CA ASP A 202 26.87 4.43 1.28
C ASP A 202 27.60 5.78 1.45
N ASN A 203 27.02 6.87 0.92
CA ASN A 203 27.62 8.20 0.99
C ASN A 203 26.97 9.07 2.06
N ILE A 204 27.40 8.91 3.31
CA ILE A 204 26.93 9.73 4.44
C ILE A 204 27.66 11.07 4.43
N VAL A 205 26.95 12.15 4.12
CA VAL A 205 27.50 13.50 4.00
C VAL A 205 27.43 14.32 5.28
N THR A 206 26.64 13.90 6.26
CA THR A 206 26.51 14.54 7.57
C THR A 206 27.79 14.45 8.41
N GLU A 207 27.94 15.30 9.43
CA GLU A 207 29.08 15.27 10.37
C GLU A 207 29.16 13.94 11.12
N ASN A 208 28.02 13.46 11.66
CA ASN A 208 27.90 12.10 12.18
C ASN A 208 27.84 11.11 11.02
N LYS A 209 28.77 10.16 10.97
CA LYS A 209 28.90 9.12 9.96
C LYS A 209 28.25 7.80 10.36
N GLU A 210 27.77 7.70 11.60
CA GLU A 210 27.09 6.49 12.07
C GLU A 210 25.64 6.51 11.60
N LEU A 211 25.24 5.47 10.86
CA LEU A 211 23.86 5.24 10.41
C LEU A 211 23.44 3.85 10.88
N PRO A 212 22.72 3.74 12.01
CA PRO A 212 22.22 2.47 12.52
C PRO A 212 21.28 1.78 11.50
N GLU A 213 21.23 0.46 11.54
CA GLU A 213 20.42 -0.34 10.60
C GLU A 213 18.94 0.06 10.64
N GLN A 214 18.40 0.30 11.84
CA GLN A 214 17.02 0.77 11.97
C GLN A 214 16.81 2.11 11.24
N ALA A 215 17.74 3.05 11.34
CA ALA A 215 17.63 4.33 10.66
C ALA A 215 17.71 4.19 9.13
N LYS A 216 18.46 3.22 8.60
CA LYS A 216 18.44 2.92 7.15
C LYS A 216 17.07 2.41 6.70
N ILE A 217 16.46 1.48 7.46
CA ILE A 217 15.12 0.99 7.18
C ILE A 217 14.13 2.15 7.17
N ASP A 218 14.20 3.03 8.15
CA ASP A 218 13.29 4.16 8.30
C ASP A 218 13.44 5.19 7.17
N LEU A 219 14.67 5.48 6.78
CA LEU A 219 14.97 6.34 5.63
C LEU A 219 14.47 5.71 4.32
N ALA A 220 14.66 4.41 4.13
CA ALA A 220 14.15 3.70 2.96
C ALA A 220 12.61 3.78 2.89
N ILE A 221 11.91 3.55 4.01
CA ILE A 221 10.45 3.69 4.10
C ILE A 221 10.04 5.12 3.72
N SER A 222 10.70 6.14 4.31
CA SER A 222 10.39 7.55 4.05
C SER A 222 10.57 7.91 2.59
N MET A 223 11.70 7.55 1.99
CA MET A 223 12.02 7.90 0.60
C MET A 223 11.12 7.17 -0.39
N ILE A 224 10.87 5.87 -0.20
CA ILE A 224 9.98 5.10 -1.06
C ILE A 224 8.55 5.62 -0.93
N THR A 225 8.09 5.93 0.28
CA THR A 225 6.75 6.50 0.48
C THR A 225 6.59 7.84 -0.23
N LEU A 226 7.59 8.75 -0.13
CA LEU A 226 7.60 10.03 -0.86
C LEU A 226 7.53 9.87 -2.37
N LYS A 227 8.15 8.83 -2.93
CA LYS A 227 8.11 8.54 -4.37
C LYS A 227 6.69 8.34 -4.89
N TYR A 228 5.77 7.87 -4.03
CA TYR A 228 4.36 7.61 -4.35
C TYR A 228 3.39 8.67 -3.82
N THR A 229 3.89 9.80 -3.32
CA THR A 229 3.08 10.96 -2.93
C THR A 229 3.02 12.00 -4.03
N GLN A 230 2.01 12.86 -3.97
CA GLN A 230 1.91 14.01 -4.88
C GLN A 230 2.95 15.08 -4.52
N SER A 231 3.65 15.62 -5.52
CA SER A 231 4.55 16.76 -5.30
C SER A 231 3.76 18.05 -5.03
N ASN A 232 4.22 18.96 -4.19
CA ASN A 232 5.36 18.80 -3.29
C ASN A 232 4.87 18.20 -1.98
N SER A 233 5.56 17.22 -1.43
CA SER A 233 5.15 16.56 -0.21
C SER A 233 6.32 16.43 0.78
N CYS A 234 5.97 16.24 2.05
CA CYS A 234 6.90 15.93 3.11
C CYS A 234 6.37 14.71 3.86
N LEU A 235 7.23 13.75 4.11
CA LEU A 235 6.92 12.63 4.97
C LEU A 235 7.63 12.86 6.30
N LEU A 236 6.84 12.90 7.38
CA LEU A 236 7.36 12.84 8.73
C LEU A 236 7.46 11.38 9.15
N TYR A 237 8.63 11.03 9.60
CA TYR A 237 8.90 9.76 10.20
C TYR A 237 8.20 9.67 11.57
N THR A 238 7.47 8.59 11.81
CA THR A 238 6.69 8.40 13.05
C THR A 238 7.51 7.76 14.16
N SER A 239 8.72 8.24 14.41
CA SER A 239 9.41 7.92 15.64
C SER A 239 9.49 9.16 16.52
N ASP A 240 9.95 8.97 17.74
CA ASP A 240 10.05 9.95 18.83
C ASP A 240 10.62 11.33 18.45
N ALA A 241 11.31 11.44 17.32
CA ALA A 241 11.85 12.70 16.83
C ALA A 241 10.81 13.77 16.47
N ALA A 242 9.55 13.39 16.24
CA ALA A 242 8.46 14.35 15.99
C ALA A 242 7.85 14.90 17.28
N ASP A 243 8.04 14.21 18.41
CA ASP A 243 7.52 14.60 19.71
C ASP A 243 8.49 15.47 20.51
N GLU A 244 9.71 15.65 20.02
CA GLU A 244 10.76 16.47 20.67
C GLU A 244 10.85 17.91 20.11
N LEU A 245 9.93 18.32 19.26
CA LEU A 245 9.80 19.70 18.77
C LEU A 245 8.57 20.36 19.39
#